data_888087c4be6958b3c4bc22255c87431e
#
_entry.id   888087c4be6958b3c4bc22255c87431e
#
_cell.length_a   1.000
_cell.length_b   1.000
_cell.length_c   1.000
_cell.angle_alpha   90.00
_cell.angle_beta   90.00
_cell.angle_gamma   90.00
#
_symmetry.space_group_name_H-M   'P 1'
#
loop_
_entity.id
_entity.type
_entity.pdbx_description
1 polymer ?
#
loop_
_entity_poly.entity_id
_entity_poly.type
_entity_poly.pdbx_seq_one_letter_code
_entity_poly.pdbx_strand_id
1 'polypeptide(L)'
;GVVRMITNKPKQGVSESNVEIESRFMPEGDTGTKLEVMTNVPLTDTTAWRFVAYRDRKGGYIDQVAGSVDPSMSARFRTAGTVRENGLPVSSGRAGFQAGADLSGVTFARTNALIEDNVNGTEYEGFRSSIGQEIGENWNATLVYAEQTIESDGVFFADPNLGDLEIQRYSDDHISDEYENMSLTLEGSLGELEAVYAGAYTDRETNQIVDYTDYLFVGQYLPYYICDYYVTYTTYAPGGVPTGSCGTSDLFVDSTTNTKVESHEFRINAPINDKMSITAGVFMSDTELTELNLFTYPGSLANDINYAANYALTDISVTGDRSDSG
;
A
#
# COMPACT_ATOMS: atom_id res chain seq x y z
N GLY A 1 6.55 -17.94 7.83
CA GLY A 1 5.57 -18.17 8.89
C GLY A 1 4.18 -17.79 8.41
N VAL A 2 3.15 -18.35 9.02
CA VAL A 2 1.74 -18.04 8.72
C VAL A 2 1.12 -17.39 9.95
N VAL A 3 0.43 -16.25 9.76
CA VAL A 3 -0.42 -15.66 10.79
C VAL A 3 -1.86 -16.05 10.51
N ARG A 4 -2.52 -16.65 11.49
CA ARG A 4 -3.93 -17.04 11.40
C ARG A 4 -4.74 -16.23 12.39
N MET A 5 -5.69 -15.43 11.90
CA MET A 5 -6.66 -14.74 12.73
C MET A 5 -7.92 -15.58 12.87
N ILE A 6 -8.33 -15.86 14.12
CA ILE A 6 -9.55 -16.61 14.41
C ILE A 6 -10.53 -15.67 15.09
N THR A 7 -11.61 -15.38 14.41
CA THR A 7 -12.65 -14.47 14.91
C THR A 7 -13.65 -15.23 15.80
N ASN A 8 -14.24 -14.51 16.75
CA ASN A 8 -15.29 -15.07 17.59
C ASN A 8 -16.54 -15.41 16.77
N LYS A 9 -17.05 -16.63 16.90
CA LYS A 9 -18.30 -17.08 16.29
C LYS A 9 -19.50 -16.52 17.06
N PRO A 10 -20.70 -16.41 16.42
CA PRO A 10 -21.96 -16.18 17.12
C PRO A 10 -22.24 -17.25 18.17
N LYS A 11 -22.77 -16.85 19.32
CA LYS A 11 -23.09 -17.74 20.44
C LYS A 11 -24.59 -17.87 20.59
N GLN A 12 -25.12 -19.08 20.43
CA GLN A 12 -26.54 -19.39 20.63
C GLN A 12 -26.93 -19.20 22.11
N GLY A 13 -28.15 -18.74 22.36
CA GLY A 13 -28.69 -18.55 23.71
C GLY A 13 -28.01 -17.45 24.54
N VAL A 14 -27.02 -16.72 23.99
CA VAL A 14 -26.28 -15.68 24.70
C VAL A 14 -26.61 -14.31 24.11
N SER A 15 -27.09 -13.37 24.97
CA SER A 15 -27.21 -11.95 24.63
C SER A 15 -26.06 -11.19 25.33
N GLU A 16 -25.14 -10.64 24.57
CA GLU A 16 -24.02 -9.85 25.10
C GLU A 16 -23.74 -8.65 24.20
N SER A 17 -23.28 -7.56 24.80
CA SER A 17 -22.80 -6.39 24.07
C SER A 17 -21.59 -5.81 24.80
N ASN A 18 -20.66 -5.25 24.03
CA ASN A 18 -19.49 -4.57 24.55
C ASN A 18 -19.25 -3.29 23.77
N VAL A 19 -18.76 -2.27 24.47
CA VAL A 19 -18.28 -1.03 23.88
C VAL A 19 -16.88 -0.76 24.43
N GLU A 20 -15.92 -0.56 23.56
CA GLU A 20 -14.56 -0.20 23.91
C GLU A 20 -14.24 1.18 23.36
N ILE A 21 -13.71 2.05 24.22
CA ILE A 21 -13.23 3.39 23.84
C ILE A 21 -11.80 3.50 24.35
N GLU A 22 -10.90 3.88 23.46
CA GLU A 22 -9.48 4.04 23.77
C GLU A 22 -8.99 5.41 23.27
N SER A 23 -8.10 6.04 24.04
CA SER A 23 -7.32 7.21 23.61
C SER A 23 -5.85 6.88 23.81
N ARG A 24 -5.05 7.14 22.76
CA ARG A 24 -3.61 6.90 22.72
C ARG A 24 -2.90 8.22 22.59
N PHE A 25 -2.00 8.49 23.49
CA PHE A 25 -1.18 9.70 23.48
C PHE A 25 0.23 9.33 23.04
N MET A 26 0.72 9.98 22.00
CA MET A 26 2.08 9.82 21.53
C MET A 26 2.86 11.09 21.84
N PRO A 27 4.04 11.01 22.47
CA PRO A 27 4.91 12.17 22.59
C PRO A 27 5.26 12.70 21.18
N GLU A 28 5.16 14.00 20.99
CA GLU A 28 5.49 14.68 19.71
C GLU A 28 4.68 14.17 18.51
N GLY A 29 3.47 13.66 18.75
CA GLY A 29 2.57 13.15 17.71
C GLY A 29 1.11 13.44 18.06
N ASP A 30 0.23 13.11 17.14
CA ASP A 30 -1.20 13.27 17.29
C ASP A 30 -1.84 12.22 18.20
N THR A 31 -2.95 12.59 18.81
CA THR A 31 -3.73 11.67 19.64
C THR A 31 -4.50 10.69 18.77
N GLY A 32 -4.29 9.40 19.01
CA GLY A 32 -5.09 8.32 18.44
C GLY A 32 -6.35 8.05 19.25
N THR A 33 -7.39 7.55 18.60
CA THR A 33 -8.67 7.17 19.24
C THR A 33 -9.21 5.89 18.64
N LYS A 34 -9.82 5.04 19.48
CA LYS A 34 -10.52 3.83 19.03
C LYS A 34 -11.92 3.78 19.62
N LEU A 35 -12.89 3.43 18.81
CA LEU A 35 -14.22 3.02 19.21
C LEU A 35 -14.51 1.65 18.60
N GLU A 36 -14.89 0.69 19.42
CA GLU A 36 -15.37 -0.62 18.99
C GLU A 36 -16.68 -0.96 19.69
N VAL A 37 -17.62 -1.47 18.92
CA VAL A 37 -18.92 -1.94 19.42
C VAL A 37 -19.12 -3.38 18.97
N MET A 38 -19.49 -4.25 19.91
CA MET A 38 -19.85 -5.63 19.64
C MET A 38 -21.20 -5.94 20.22
N THR A 39 -22.01 -6.69 19.48
CA THR A 39 -23.24 -7.30 20.01
C THR A 39 -23.38 -8.74 19.51
N ASN A 40 -23.93 -9.60 20.36
CA ASN A 40 -24.34 -10.96 20.03
C ASN A 40 -25.79 -11.15 20.48
N VAL A 41 -26.65 -11.53 19.56
CA VAL A 41 -28.10 -11.66 19.78
C VAL A 41 -28.55 -13.05 19.35
N PRO A 42 -29.11 -13.86 20.27
CA PRO A 42 -29.78 -15.10 19.90
C PRO A 42 -31.09 -14.76 19.17
N LEU A 43 -31.21 -15.20 17.92
CA LEU A 43 -32.41 -14.98 17.10
C LEU A 43 -33.45 -16.09 17.32
N THR A 44 -32.95 -17.32 17.52
CA THR A 44 -33.75 -18.49 17.91
C THR A 44 -32.89 -19.36 18.86
N ASP A 45 -33.41 -20.50 19.28
CA ASP A 45 -32.66 -21.44 20.13
C ASP A 45 -31.43 -22.00 19.40
N THR A 46 -31.42 -22.03 18.07
CA THR A 46 -30.37 -22.61 17.22
C THR A 46 -29.66 -21.57 16.35
N THR A 47 -30.07 -20.32 16.36
CA THR A 47 -29.52 -19.26 15.51
C THR A 47 -29.06 -18.08 16.34
N ALA A 48 -27.87 -17.58 16.10
CA ALA A 48 -27.39 -16.34 16.70
C ALA A 48 -26.78 -15.42 15.63
N TRP A 49 -26.89 -14.15 15.89
CA TRP A 49 -26.24 -13.10 15.11
C TRP A 49 -25.19 -12.39 15.96
N ARG A 50 -24.01 -12.17 15.41
CA ARG A 50 -22.94 -11.38 16.03
C ARG A 50 -22.52 -10.29 15.08
N PHE A 51 -22.42 -9.07 15.62
CA PHE A 51 -22.00 -7.89 14.90
C PHE A 51 -20.85 -7.20 15.65
N VAL A 52 -19.86 -6.75 14.91
CA VAL A 52 -18.75 -5.92 15.41
C VAL A 52 -18.58 -4.77 14.44
N ALA A 53 -18.48 -3.54 14.94
CA ALA A 53 -18.09 -2.38 14.15
C ALA A 53 -17.01 -1.61 14.91
N TYR A 54 -16.08 -1.02 14.18
CA TYR A 54 -14.98 -0.28 14.78
C TYR A 54 -14.54 0.89 13.91
N ARG A 55 -13.98 1.88 14.59
CA ARG A 55 -13.18 2.96 13.99
C ARG A 55 -11.96 3.17 14.87
N ASP A 56 -10.77 3.03 14.29
CA ASP A 56 -9.49 3.17 14.98
C ASP A 56 -8.62 4.19 14.23
N ARG A 57 -8.46 5.38 14.80
CA ARG A 57 -7.55 6.41 14.28
C ARG A 57 -6.24 6.33 15.07
N LYS A 58 -5.16 6.17 14.35
CA LYS A 58 -3.79 6.29 14.88
C LYS A 58 -3.25 7.65 14.48
N GLY A 59 -2.81 8.42 15.46
CA GLY A 59 -2.20 9.73 15.22
C GLY A 59 -0.89 9.59 14.46
N GLY A 60 -0.61 10.57 13.61
CA GLY A 60 0.68 10.71 12.94
C GLY A 60 1.79 11.15 13.91
N TYR A 61 3.03 11.00 13.47
CA TYR A 61 4.24 11.34 14.24
C TYR A 61 5.46 11.64 13.35
N ILE A 62 5.29 11.70 12.05
CA ILE A 62 6.34 12.10 11.09
C ILE A 62 5.99 13.50 10.61
N ASP A 63 6.96 14.41 10.70
CA ASP A 63 6.82 15.79 10.24
C ASP A 63 7.35 15.94 8.81
N GLN A 64 6.54 16.55 7.96
CA GLN A 64 6.94 16.89 6.61
C GLN A 64 7.51 18.31 6.61
N VAL A 65 8.82 18.41 6.33
CA VAL A 65 9.54 19.67 6.39
C VAL A 65 9.80 20.27 5.01
N ALA A 66 10.02 21.58 4.97
CA ALA A 66 10.33 22.28 3.73
C ALA A 66 11.64 21.81 3.09
N GLY A 67 11.64 21.72 1.77
CA GLY A 67 12.83 21.39 1.03
C GLY A 67 12.76 21.74 -0.45
N SER A 68 13.81 21.45 -1.16
CA SER A 68 13.88 21.63 -2.62
C SER A 68 14.81 20.59 -3.23
N VAL A 69 14.40 19.98 -4.34
CA VAL A 69 15.24 19.11 -5.15
C VAL A 69 15.91 19.92 -6.26
N ASP A 70 17.23 19.70 -6.42
CA ASP A 70 18.01 20.25 -7.52
C ASP A 70 18.32 19.11 -8.52
N PRO A 71 17.76 19.14 -9.75
CA PRO A 71 18.04 18.13 -10.76
C PRO A 71 19.51 17.91 -11.07
N SER A 72 20.40 18.87 -10.73
CA SER A 72 21.86 18.70 -10.87
C SER A 72 22.41 17.55 -10.02
N MET A 73 21.72 17.19 -8.96
CA MET A 73 22.07 16.07 -8.07
C MET A 73 21.79 14.69 -8.68
N SER A 74 21.10 14.64 -9.80
CA SER A 74 20.77 13.35 -10.46
C SER A 74 22.01 12.57 -10.88
N ALA A 75 21.84 11.25 -11.01
CA ALA A 75 22.89 10.35 -11.48
C ALA A 75 23.47 10.76 -12.84
N ARG A 76 22.75 11.54 -13.66
CA ARG A 76 23.21 12.03 -14.96
C ARG A 76 24.46 12.88 -14.88
N PHE A 77 24.62 13.71 -13.84
CA PHE A 77 25.71 14.67 -13.68
C PHE A 77 26.80 14.20 -12.72
N ARG A 78 26.64 13.05 -12.08
CA ARG A 78 27.60 12.51 -11.12
C ARG A 78 28.90 12.09 -11.79
N THR A 79 30.00 12.55 -11.20
CA THR A 79 31.36 12.11 -11.60
C THR A 79 31.74 10.78 -10.95
N ALA A 80 32.70 10.07 -11.54
CA ALA A 80 33.34 8.95 -10.88
C ALA A 80 33.97 9.40 -9.55
N GLY A 81 33.85 8.58 -8.52
CA GLY A 81 34.34 8.90 -7.17
C GLY A 81 33.37 9.67 -6.29
N THR A 82 32.25 10.20 -6.81
CA THR A 82 31.23 10.80 -5.98
C THR A 82 30.74 9.77 -4.98
N VAL A 83 30.81 10.08 -3.68
CA VAL A 83 30.31 9.21 -2.61
C VAL A 83 28.80 9.39 -2.50
N ARG A 84 28.06 8.27 -2.62
CA ARG A 84 26.61 8.24 -2.47
C ARG A 84 26.22 8.17 -0.99
N GLU A 85 24.95 8.38 -0.66
CA GLU A 85 24.44 8.29 0.69
C GLU A 85 24.71 6.94 1.38
N ASN A 86 24.76 5.86 0.61
CA ASN A 86 25.14 4.53 1.12
C ASN A 86 26.65 4.39 1.40
N GLY A 87 27.43 5.48 1.32
CA GLY A 87 28.87 5.51 1.58
C GLY A 87 29.75 4.91 0.47
N LEU A 88 29.15 4.44 -0.65
CA LEU A 88 29.90 3.83 -1.74
C LEU A 88 30.20 4.84 -2.85
N PRO A 89 31.45 4.91 -3.36
CA PRO A 89 31.81 5.78 -4.46
C PRO A 89 31.18 5.28 -5.78
N VAL A 90 30.83 6.23 -6.64
CA VAL A 90 30.42 5.95 -8.02
C VAL A 90 31.64 5.44 -8.80
N SER A 91 31.55 4.25 -9.38
CA SER A 91 32.59 3.70 -10.25
C SER A 91 32.62 4.45 -11.59
N SER A 92 33.78 4.37 -12.32
CA SER A 92 33.92 5.01 -13.62
C SER A 92 32.89 4.54 -14.65
N GLY A 93 32.48 3.26 -14.60
CA GLY A 93 31.47 2.71 -15.49
C GLY A 93 30.02 3.09 -15.07
N ARG A 94 29.87 3.79 -13.96
CA ARG A 94 28.60 4.29 -13.42
C ARG A 94 28.54 5.81 -13.36
N ALA A 95 29.56 6.51 -13.88
CA ALA A 95 29.52 7.96 -14.04
C ALA A 95 28.39 8.36 -14.99
N GLY A 96 27.77 9.51 -14.73
CA GLY A 96 26.64 10.01 -15.53
C GLY A 96 27.04 10.36 -16.96
N PHE A 97 26.11 10.40 -17.87
CA PHE A 97 26.32 10.75 -19.27
C PHE A 97 26.90 12.15 -19.46
N GLN A 98 26.60 13.08 -18.57
CA GLN A 98 27.10 14.44 -18.53
C GLN A 98 27.88 14.68 -17.22
N ALA A 99 28.67 13.67 -16.80
CA ALA A 99 29.43 13.76 -15.56
C ALA A 99 30.32 14.99 -15.56
N GLY A 100 30.22 15.81 -14.51
CA GLY A 100 31.00 17.04 -14.37
C GLY A 100 30.58 18.18 -15.31
N ALA A 101 29.35 18.16 -15.85
CA ALA A 101 28.82 19.28 -16.63
C ALA A 101 28.80 20.57 -15.80
N ASP A 102 29.13 21.68 -16.45
CA ASP A 102 28.97 23.02 -15.87
C ASP A 102 27.48 23.45 -16.06
N LEU A 103 26.73 23.41 -14.97
CA LEU A 103 25.31 23.76 -14.96
C LEU A 103 25.03 25.23 -14.64
N SER A 104 26.05 26.11 -14.61
CA SER A 104 25.87 27.52 -14.33
C SER A 104 24.95 28.27 -15.31
N GLY A 105 24.81 27.72 -16.53
CA GLY A 105 23.89 28.23 -17.56
C GLY A 105 22.48 27.63 -17.51
N VAL A 106 22.18 26.76 -16.53
CA VAL A 106 20.88 26.09 -16.41
C VAL A 106 20.06 26.74 -15.32
N THR A 107 18.77 27.00 -15.61
CA THR A 107 17.80 27.45 -14.63
C THR A 107 17.01 26.26 -14.10
N PHE A 108 16.96 26.10 -12.77
CA PHE A 108 16.16 25.09 -12.11
C PHE A 108 14.94 25.73 -11.45
N ALA A 109 13.74 25.22 -11.76
CA ALA A 109 12.57 25.52 -10.96
C ALA A 109 12.65 24.71 -9.66
N ARG A 110 12.63 25.39 -8.53
CA ARG A 110 12.66 24.74 -7.21
C ARG A 110 11.24 24.41 -6.80
N THR A 111 11.01 23.16 -6.46
CA THR A 111 9.78 22.71 -5.82
C THR A 111 9.98 22.81 -4.32
N ASN A 112 9.05 23.44 -3.62
CA ASN A 112 9.03 23.39 -2.17
C ASN A 112 8.28 22.16 -1.74
N ALA A 113 8.81 21.45 -0.75
CA ALA A 113 8.07 20.38 -0.10
C ALA A 113 6.82 20.94 0.60
N LEU A 114 5.81 20.13 0.69
CA LEU A 114 4.67 20.38 1.56
C LEU A 114 5.17 20.43 3.01
N ILE A 115 4.56 21.28 3.84
CA ILE A 115 4.94 21.44 5.25
C ILE A 115 3.72 21.11 6.08
N GLU A 116 3.82 20.05 6.88
CA GLU A 116 2.75 19.57 7.73
C GLU A 116 3.32 18.74 8.87
N ASP A 117 2.81 18.93 10.08
CA ASP A 117 3.21 18.13 11.23
C ASP A 117 2.39 16.83 11.27
N ASN A 118 3.02 15.74 11.72
CA ASN A 118 2.37 14.46 11.99
C ASN A 118 1.61 13.85 10.78
N VAL A 119 2.18 13.92 9.59
CA VAL A 119 1.49 13.57 8.31
C VAL A 119 1.07 12.12 8.19
N ASN A 120 1.66 11.19 8.94
CA ASN A 120 1.45 9.75 8.75
C ASN A 120 0.30 9.17 9.60
N GLY A 121 -0.78 9.90 9.70
CA GLY A 121 -2.01 9.41 10.33
C GLY A 121 -2.59 8.19 9.60
N THR A 122 -3.23 7.28 10.34
CA THR A 122 -3.90 6.12 9.75
C THR A 122 -5.25 5.91 10.40
N GLU A 123 -6.27 5.68 9.58
CA GLU A 123 -7.61 5.35 10.04
C GLU A 123 -8.03 3.98 9.53
N TYR A 124 -8.55 3.16 10.42
CA TYR A 124 -9.16 1.87 10.12
C TYR A 124 -10.63 1.96 10.51
N GLU A 125 -11.53 1.70 9.60
CA GLU A 125 -12.94 1.55 9.93
C GLU A 125 -13.52 0.33 9.24
N GLY A 126 -14.51 -0.27 9.87
CA GLY A 126 -15.14 -1.44 9.28
C GLY A 126 -16.15 -2.10 10.20
N PHE A 127 -16.76 -3.12 9.65
CA PHE A 127 -17.68 -3.96 10.41
C PHE A 127 -17.59 -5.42 9.97
N ARG A 128 -18.08 -6.29 10.84
CA ARG A 128 -18.28 -7.71 10.56
C ARG A 128 -19.61 -8.15 11.12
N SER A 129 -20.43 -8.74 10.26
CA SER A 129 -21.71 -9.36 10.59
C SER A 129 -21.62 -10.86 10.39
N SER A 130 -22.00 -11.64 11.38
CA SER A 130 -21.91 -13.10 11.35
C SER A 130 -23.21 -13.72 11.80
N ILE A 131 -23.68 -14.75 11.11
CA ILE A 131 -24.83 -15.57 11.50
C ILE A 131 -24.31 -17.00 11.71
N GLY A 132 -24.58 -17.53 12.89
CA GLY A 132 -24.32 -18.92 13.25
C GLY A 132 -25.62 -19.69 13.37
N GLN A 133 -25.69 -20.85 12.73
CA GLN A 133 -26.86 -21.73 12.71
C GLN A 133 -26.47 -23.15 13.10
N GLU A 134 -27.09 -23.70 14.14
CA GLU A 134 -27.04 -25.13 14.42
C GLU A 134 -28.05 -25.88 13.54
N ILE A 135 -27.62 -26.93 12.86
CA ILE A 135 -28.43 -27.72 11.94
C ILE A 135 -28.49 -29.16 12.47
N GLY A 136 -29.60 -29.50 13.07
CA GLY A 136 -29.74 -30.76 13.80
C GLY A 136 -28.80 -30.80 15.02
N GLU A 137 -28.31 -32.01 15.37
CA GLU A 137 -27.47 -32.21 16.55
C GLU A 137 -25.96 -32.11 16.26
N ASN A 138 -25.57 -32.20 14.98
CA ASN A 138 -24.18 -32.48 14.63
C ASN A 138 -23.57 -31.49 13.63
N TRP A 139 -24.29 -30.51 13.14
CA TRP A 139 -23.81 -29.57 12.14
C TRP A 139 -23.97 -28.11 12.56
N ASN A 140 -22.98 -27.33 12.20
CA ASN A 140 -22.98 -25.87 12.37
C ASN A 140 -22.66 -25.20 11.05
N ALA A 141 -23.43 -24.19 10.69
CA ALA A 141 -23.13 -23.27 9.60
C ALA A 141 -22.79 -21.88 10.16
N THR A 142 -21.77 -21.25 9.64
CA THR A 142 -21.43 -19.85 9.95
C THR A 142 -21.27 -19.08 8.66
N LEU A 143 -22.12 -18.07 8.45
CA LEU A 143 -21.99 -17.09 7.38
C LEU A 143 -21.41 -15.80 7.95
N VAL A 144 -20.40 -15.25 7.28
CA VAL A 144 -19.76 -13.99 7.67
C VAL A 144 -19.72 -13.06 6.48
N TYR A 145 -20.05 -11.79 6.72
CA TYR A 145 -19.74 -10.68 5.83
C TYR A 145 -18.93 -9.64 6.60
N ALA A 146 -17.87 -9.16 6.00
CA ALA A 146 -16.99 -8.16 6.59
C ALA A 146 -16.58 -7.14 5.53
N GLU A 147 -16.48 -5.90 5.96
CA GLU A 147 -16.01 -4.77 5.16
C GLU A 147 -15.04 -3.95 6.01
N GLN A 148 -13.95 -3.49 5.40
CA GLN A 148 -12.99 -2.63 6.05
C GLN A 148 -12.41 -1.64 5.06
N THR A 149 -12.25 -0.39 5.51
CA THR A 149 -11.48 0.65 4.83
C THR A 149 -10.26 1.01 5.68
N ILE A 150 -9.13 1.21 5.03
CA ILE A 150 -7.90 1.74 5.62
C ILE A 150 -7.54 2.99 4.84
N GLU A 151 -7.46 4.12 5.52
CA GLU A 151 -6.94 5.37 4.98
C GLU A 151 -5.64 5.69 5.71
N SER A 152 -4.59 5.99 4.97
CA SER A 152 -3.31 6.40 5.56
C SER A 152 -2.66 7.48 4.71
N ASP A 153 -2.26 8.54 5.35
CA ASP A 153 -1.51 9.63 4.75
C ASP A 153 -0.02 9.49 5.07
N GLY A 154 0.80 10.17 4.29
CA GLY A 154 2.23 10.24 4.50
C GLY A 154 2.96 8.91 4.42
N VAL A 155 4.12 8.86 5.05
CA VAL A 155 5.03 7.71 5.05
C VAL A 155 5.43 7.32 6.47
N PHE A 156 5.87 6.06 6.67
CA PHE A 156 6.30 5.52 7.96
C PHE A 156 7.83 5.40 8.09
N PHE A 157 8.57 6.24 7.37
CA PHE A 157 10.02 6.37 7.47
C PHE A 157 10.41 7.84 7.49
N ALA A 158 11.54 8.15 8.12
CA ALA A 158 12.11 9.48 8.24
C ALA A 158 13.50 9.51 7.61
N ASP A 159 13.97 10.71 7.23
CA ASP A 159 15.33 10.93 6.77
C ASP A 159 16.20 11.45 7.93
N PRO A 160 17.12 10.63 8.44
CA PRO A 160 17.96 11.03 9.59
C PRO A 160 18.89 12.21 9.31
N ASN A 161 19.02 12.65 8.05
CA ASN A 161 19.82 13.84 7.71
C ASN A 161 19.04 15.14 7.88
N LEU A 162 17.71 15.09 7.97
CA LEU A 162 16.85 16.25 8.19
C LEU A 162 16.68 16.54 9.68
N GLY A 163 16.20 15.57 10.42
CA GLY A 163 15.92 15.67 11.84
C GLY A 163 15.35 14.38 12.40
N ASP A 164 14.92 14.42 13.66
CA ASP A 164 14.25 13.26 14.26
C ASP A 164 12.80 13.23 13.77
N LEU A 165 12.40 12.11 13.17
CA LEU A 165 11.08 11.90 12.59
C LEU A 165 10.66 12.91 11.50
N GLU A 166 11.63 13.52 10.81
CA GLU A 166 11.38 14.44 9.71
C GLU A 166 11.55 13.77 8.35
N ILE A 167 10.75 14.19 7.36
CA ILE A 167 10.81 13.77 5.97
C ILE A 167 10.54 14.95 5.02
N GLN A 168 11.10 14.87 3.83
CA GLN A 168 10.81 15.78 2.73
C GLN A 168 10.04 15.06 1.63
N ARG A 169 8.81 15.51 1.36
CA ARG A 169 7.99 15.00 0.25
C ARG A 169 7.53 16.14 -0.62
N TYR A 170 7.33 15.86 -1.89
CA TYR A 170 7.00 16.84 -2.93
C TYR A 170 5.60 16.63 -3.49
N SER A 171 5.03 15.45 -3.25
CA SER A 171 3.64 15.09 -3.49
C SER A 171 3.08 14.44 -2.23
N ASP A 172 1.76 14.57 -2.00
CA ASP A 172 1.11 13.94 -0.86
C ASP A 172 1.10 12.41 -1.07
N ASP A 173 1.76 11.69 -0.17
CA ASP A 173 1.62 10.25 -0.11
C ASP A 173 0.28 9.89 0.54
N HIS A 174 -0.46 9.01 -0.10
CA HIS A 174 -1.77 8.57 0.38
C HIS A 174 -2.04 7.13 -0.04
N ILE A 175 -2.71 6.36 0.81
CA ILE A 175 -3.25 5.05 0.48
C ILE A 175 -4.67 4.92 1.02
N SER A 176 -5.57 4.48 0.15
CA SER A 176 -6.90 3.98 0.49
C SER A 176 -6.99 2.51 0.10
N ASP A 177 -7.39 1.68 1.05
CA ASP A 177 -7.49 0.24 0.87
C ASP A 177 -8.84 -0.23 1.38
N GLU A 178 -9.69 -0.67 0.48
CA GLU A 178 -11.03 -1.15 0.77
C GLU A 178 -11.12 -2.64 0.48
N TYR A 179 -11.65 -3.43 1.42
CA TYR A 179 -11.94 -4.81 1.12
C TYR A 179 -13.30 -5.25 1.66
N GLU A 180 -13.94 -6.11 0.89
CA GLU A 180 -15.12 -6.86 1.25
C GLU A 180 -14.79 -8.35 1.31
N ASN A 181 -15.33 -9.04 2.30
CA ASN A 181 -15.17 -10.48 2.42
C ASN A 181 -16.49 -11.13 2.81
N MET A 182 -16.88 -12.16 2.07
CA MET A 182 -17.98 -13.04 2.42
C MET A 182 -17.47 -14.48 2.56
N SER A 183 -17.81 -15.15 3.66
CA SER A 183 -17.41 -16.54 3.85
C SER A 183 -18.50 -17.40 4.46
N LEU A 184 -18.54 -18.66 4.05
CA LEU A 184 -19.41 -19.69 4.59
C LEU A 184 -18.56 -20.85 5.10
N THR A 185 -18.74 -21.18 6.36
CA THR A 185 -18.17 -22.39 6.96
C THR A 185 -19.30 -23.32 7.36
N LEU A 186 -19.22 -24.58 6.91
CA LEU A 186 -20.09 -25.65 7.34
C LEU A 186 -19.22 -26.73 7.99
N GLU A 187 -19.46 -27.01 9.26
CA GLU A 187 -18.69 -27.98 10.03
C GLU A 187 -19.63 -28.95 10.77
N GLY A 188 -19.25 -30.20 10.80
CA GLY A 188 -20.08 -31.19 11.50
C GLY A 188 -19.55 -32.61 11.43
N SER A 189 -20.38 -33.56 11.88
CA SER A 189 -20.02 -34.96 11.92
C SER A 189 -21.07 -35.87 11.28
N LEU A 190 -20.60 -36.92 10.62
CA LEU A 190 -21.36 -38.04 10.08
C LEU A 190 -20.87 -39.33 10.77
N GLY A 191 -21.49 -39.67 11.91
CA GLY A 191 -20.97 -40.69 12.79
C GLY A 191 -19.64 -40.27 13.41
N GLU A 192 -18.57 -41.05 13.15
CA GLU A 192 -17.22 -40.74 13.63
C GLU A 192 -16.42 -39.86 12.66
N LEU A 193 -16.94 -39.53 11.47
CA LEU A 193 -16.31 -38.67 10.49
C LEU A 193 -16.63 -37.24 10.79
N GLU A 194 -15.59 -36.41 10.96
CA GLU A 194 -15.74 -34.95 10.98
C GLU A 194 -15.57 -34.41 9.57
N ALA A 195 -16.40 -33.45 9.18
CA ALA A 195 -16.30 -32.80 7.89
C ALA A 195 -16.37 -31.27 8.04
N VAL A 196 -15.56 -30.58 7.25
CA VAL A 196 -15.54 -29.12 7.18
C VAL A 196 -15.55 -28.72 5.71
N TYR A 197 -16.45 -27.83 5.38
CA TYR A 197 -16.40 -27.03 4.17
C TYR A 197 -16.17 -25.56 4.56
N ALA A 198 -15.25 -24.87 3.88
CA ALA A 198 -15.03 -23.44 3.98
C ALA A 198 -14.94 -22.84 2.59
N GLY A 199 -15.83 -21.90 2.29
CA GLY A 199 -15.81 -21.13 1.05
C GLY A 199 -15.70 -19.64 1.39
N ALA A 200 -14.92 -18.87 0.62
CA ALA A 200 -14.77 -17.44 0.79
C ALA A 200 -14.64 -16.73 -0.56
N TYR A 201 -15.18 -15.52 -0.60
CA TYR A 201 -14.98 -14.56 -1.66
C TYR A 201 -14.47 -13.26 -1.04
N THR A 202 -13.42 -12.69 -1.62
CA THR A 202 -12.83 -11.40 -1.23
C THR A 202 -12.71 -10.53 -2.47
N ASP A 203 -13.15 -9.28 -2.35
CA ASP A 203 -12.92 -8.20 -3.31
C ASP A 203 -12.15 -7.09 -2.59
N ARG A 204 -11.04 -6.63 -3.16
CA ARG A 204 -10.18 -5.61 -2.56
C ARG A 204 -9.75 -4.63 -3.63
N GLU A 205 -9.92 -3.35 -3.32
CA GLU A 205 -9.38 -2.24 -4.11
C GLU A 205 -8.40 -1.44 -3.27
N THR A 206 -7.22 -1.17 -3.83
CA THR A 206 -6.21 -0.33 -3.22
C THR A 206 -5.88 0.80 -4.18
N ASN A 207 -6.05 2.04 -3.74
CA ASN A 207 -5.66 3.26 -4.43
C ASN A 207 -4.52 3.93 -3.66
N GLN A 208 -3.44 4.26 -4.36
CA GLN A 208 -2.23 4.77 -3.71
C GLN A 208 -1.59 5.88 -4.55
N ILE A 209 -1.24 6.98 -3.89
CA ILE A 209 -0.34 8.01 -4.44
C ILE A 209 0.97 7.92 -3.67
N VAL A 210 2.08 7.78 -4.39
CA VAL A 210 3.43 7.69 -3.82
C VAL A 210 4.31 8.73 -4.45
N ASP A 211 4.90 9.60 -3.65
CA ASP A 211 5.97 10.49 -4.09
C ASP A 211 7.18 9.67 -4.55
N TYR A 212 7.64 9.95 -5.77
CA TYR A 212 8.74 9.24 -6.41
C TYR A 212 9.91 10.16 -6.76
N THR A 213 9.90 11.37 -6.23
CA THR A 213 10.86 12.46 -6.53
C THR A 213 12.30 12.04 -6.25
N ASP A 214 12.56 11.26 -5.22
CA ASP A 214 13.89 10.76 -4.86
C ASP A 214 14.54 9.90 -5.95
N TYR A 215 13.75 9.39 -6.89
CA TYR A 215 14.30 8.66 -8.04
C TYR A 215 15.19 9.54 -8.94
N LEU A 216 15.07 10.87 -8.87
CA LEU A 216 15.99 11.82 -9.52
C LEU A 216 17.45 11.54 -9.17
N PHE A 217 17.74 11.14 -7.95
CA PHE A 217 19.09 10.85 -7.49
C PHE A 217 19.64 9.53 -8.03
N VAL A 218 18.75 8.60 -8.40
CA VAL A 218 19.10 7.26 -8.88
C VAL A 218 19.17 7.21 -10.41
N GLY A 219 18.21 7.87 -11.08
CA GLY A 219 18.00 7.76 -12.53
C GLY A 219 18.88 8.74 -13.34
N GLN A 220 19.62 8.23 -14.33
CA GLN A 220 20.35 9.08 -15.28
C GLN A 220 19.45 9.78 -16.29
N TYR A 221 18.25 9.28 -16.48
CA TYR A 221 17.30 9.76 -17.50
C TYR A 221 16.26 10.73 -16.94
N LEU A 222 16.11 10.84 -15.63
CA LEU A 222 15.08 11.70 -15.07
C LEU A 222 15.16 13.18 -15.47
N PRO A 223 16.35 13.83 -15.52
CA PRO A 223 16.42 15.19 -16.05
C PRO A 223 15.90 15.31 -17.48
N TYR A 224 15.90 14.22 -18.24
CA TYR A 224 15.29 14.15 -19.55
C TYR A 224 13.79 14.44 -19.55
N TYR A 225 13.08 14.09 -18.51
CA TYR A 225 11.63 14.30 -18.38
C TYR A 225 11.24 15.68 -17.85
N ILE A 226 12.14 16.35 -17.12
CA ILE A 226 11.84 17.63 -16.48
C ILE A 226 12.69 18.79 -17.00
N CYS A 227 13.72 18.54 -17.81
CA CYS A 227 14.59 19.55 -18.40
C CYS A 227 14.39 19.66 -19.89
N ASP A 228 14.71 20.83 -20.45
CA ASP A 228 14.63 21.03 -21.89
C ASP A 228 15.75 20.29 -22.67
N TYR A 229 15.61 20.30 -23.99
CA TYR A 229 16.53 19.64 -24.90
C TYR A 229 18.00 20.10 -24.70
N TYR A 230 18.22 21.40 -24.45
CA TYR A 230 19.58 21.94 -24.34
C TYR A 230 20.30 21.49 -23.09
N VAL A 231 19.59 21.16 -21.99
CA VAL A 231 20.16 20.57 -20.78
C VAL A 231 20.44 19.09 -21.01
N THR A 232 19.55 18.37 -21.70
CA THR A 232 19.57 16.90 -21.76
C THR A 232 20.35 16.34 -22.96
N TYR A 233 20.39 17.06 -24.08
CA TYR A 233 20.96 16.55 -25.35
C TYR A 233 22.13 17.34 -25.92
N THR A 234 22.35 18.58 -25.50
CA THR A 234 23.37 19.44 -26.12
C THR A 234 24.77 18.81 -26.09
N THR A 235 25.10 18.09 -25.03
CA THR A 235 26.31 17.30 -24.95
C THR A 235 26.12 16.04 -24.14
N TYR A 236 26.36 14.89 -24.76
CA TYR A 236 26.49 13.62 -24.05
C TYR A 236 27.90 13.38 -23.49
N ALA A 237 28.83 14.25 -23.81
CA ALA A 237 30.23 14.13 -23.34
C ALA A 237 30.33 14.62 -21.89
N PRO A 238 31.14 13.99 -21.05
CA PRO A 238 31.53 14.51 -19.74
C PRO A 238 32.08 15.94 -19.82
N GLY A 239 31.70 16.80 -18.87
CA GLY A 239 32.18 18.19 -18.81
C GLY A 239 31.55 19.12 -19.83
N GLY A 240 30.44 18.76 -20.45
CA GLY A 240 29.68 19.66 -21.33
C GLY A 240 29.18 20.91 -20.60
N VAL A 241 28.76 21.91 -21.35
CA VAL A 241 28.17 23.18 -20.83
C VAL A 241 26.75 23.31 -21.36
N PRO A 242 25.78 22.60 -20.77
CA PRO A 242 24.40 22.75 -21.14
C PRO A 242 23.83 24.11 -20.72
N THR A 243 22.83 24.57 -21.45
CA THR A 243 22.05 25.76 -21.14
C THR A 243 20.57 25.42 -21.21
N GLY A 244 19.71 26.23 -20.61
CA GLY A 244 18.27 26.03 -20.66
C GLY A 244 17.65 25.92 -19.29
N SER A 245 16.51 25.24 -19.18
CA SER A 245 15.77 25.17 -17.91
C SER A 245 15.30 23.75 -17.60
N CYS A 246 15.17 23.49 -16.31
CA CYS A 246 14.47 22.35 -15.76
C CYS A 246 13.23 22.83 -15.01
N GLY A 247 12.11 22.14 -15.17
CA GLY A 247 10.87 22.39 -14.44
C GLY A 247 10.90 21.85 -13.02
N THR A 248 9.73 21.75 -12.42
CA THR A 248 9.54 21.17 -11.10
C THR A 248 9.99 19.69 -11.09
N SER A 249 10.43 19.22 -9.95
CA SER A 249 10.94 17.87 -9.76
C SER A 249 10.01 16.98 -8.92
N ASP A 250 8.75 17.35 -8.87
CA ASP A 250 7.67 16.60 -8.23
C ASP A 250 7.23 15.43 -9.12
N LEU A 251 7.65 14.25 -8.77
CA LEU A 251 7.30 13.00 -9.45
C LEU A 251 6.46 12.17 -8.51
N PHE A 252 5.37 11.59 -9.00
CA PHE A 252 4.60 10.66 -8.21
C PHE A 252 4.03 9.50 -9.06
N VAL A 253 3.66 8.45 -8.38
CA VAL A 253 2.95 7.30 -8.95
C VAL A 253 1.56 7.29 -8.38
N ASP A 254 0.56 7.27 -9.27
CA ASP A 254 -0.83 6.98 -8.96
C ASP A 254 -1.10 5.53 -9.34
N SER A 255 -1.41 4.70 -8.35
CA SER A 255 -1.53 3.26 -8.50
C SER A 255 -2.90 2.79 -8.04
N THR A 256 -3.57 2.02 -8.88
CA THR A 256 -4.81 1.31 -8.53
C THR A 256 -4.59 -0.19 -8.69
N THR A 257 -4.91 -0.95 -7.65
CA THR A 257 -4.84 -2.41 -7.66
C THR A 257 -6.17 -3.00 -7.24
N ASN A 258 -6.76 -3.83 -8.11
CA ASN A 258 -7.98 -4.59 -7.83
C ASN A 258 -7.64 -6.07 -7.70
N THR A 259 -8.07 -6.71 -6.61
CA THR A 259 -7.81 -8.11 -6.33
C THR A 259 -9.10 -8.82 -5.95
N LYS A 260 -9.44 -9.89 -6.69
CA LYS A 260 -10.56 -10.77 -6.38
C LYS A 260 -10.04 -12.16 -6.08
N VAL A 261 -10.51 -12.74 -4.98
CA VAL A 261 -10.11 -14.09 -4.58
C VAL A 261 -11.35 -14.90 -4.24
N GLU A 262 -11.51 -16.04 -4.91
CA GLU A 262 -12.48 -17.06 -4.55
C GLU A 262 -11.73 -18.30 -4.07
N SER A 263 -12.17 -18.88 -2.96
CA SER A 263 -11.55 -20.09 -2.42
C SER A 263 -12.55 -21.05 -1.84
N HIS A 264 -12.27 -22.35 -1.99
CA HIS A 264 -13.07 -23.45 -1.46
C HIS A 264 -12.14 -24.49 -0.85
N GLU A 265 -12.43 -24.88 0.36
CA GLU A 265 -11.79 -26.01 1.03
C GLU A 265 -12.85 -27.02 1.48
N PHE A 266 -12.63 -28.28 1.17
CA PHE A 266 -13.38 -29.39 1.76
C PHE A 266 -12.40 -30.34 2.45
N ARG A 267 -12.64 -30.64 3.73
CA ARG A 267 -11.78 -31.47 4.54
C ARG A 267 -12.60 -32.46 5.35
N ILE A 268 -12.10 -33.69 5.44
CA ILE A 268 -12.63 -34.73 6.32
C ILE A 268 -11.54 -35.21 7.28
N ASN A 269 -11.93 -35.51 8.50
CA ASN A 269 -11.11 -36.16 9.50
C ASN A 269 -11.78 -37.46 9.96
N ALA A 270 -11.06 -38.57 9.85
CA ALA A 270 -11.55 -39.89 10.19
C ALA A 270 -10.67 -40.51 11.27
N PRO A 271 -11.18 -40.82 12.47
CA PRO A 271 -10.45 -41.65 13.42
C PRO A 271 -10.35 -43.08 12.89
N ILE A 272 -9.14 -43.65 12.90
CA ILE A 272 -8.90 -45.06 12.55
C ILE A 272 -8.92 -45.93 13.80
N ASN A 273 -8.39 -45.40 14.89
CA ASN A 273 -8.40 -46.00 16.21
C ASN A 273 -8.05 -44.93 17.26
N ASP A 274 -8.02 -45.31 18.57
CA ASP A 274 -7.76 -44.41 19.68
C ASP A 274 -6.42 -43.63 19.61
N LYS A 275 -5.52 -43.98 18.70
CA LYS A 275 -4.19 -43.40 18.56
C LYS A 275 -3.91 -42.78 17.21
N MET A 276 -4.81 -42.93 16.25
CA MET A 276 -4.56 -42.56 14.87
C MET A 276 -5.81 -42.01 14.20
N SER A 277 -5.66 -40.86 13.56
CA SER A 277 -6.66 -40.32 12.65
C SER A 277 -6.04 -39.94 11.30
N ILE A 278 -6.84 -39.89 10.28
CA ILE A 278 -6.47 -39.41 8.94
C ILE A 278 -7.28 -38.17 8.63
N THR A 279 -6.61 -37.13 8.19
CA THR A 279 -7.23 -35.97 7.59
C THR A 279 -6.92 -35.96 6.10
N ALA A 280 -7.95 -35.77 5.27
CA ALA A 280 -7.83 -35.61 3.82
C ALA A 280 -8.69 -34.41 3.41
N GLY A 281 -8.28 -33.71 2.38
CA GLY A 281 -9.03 -32.55 1.87
C GLY A 281 -8.63 -32.17 0.46
N VAL A 282 -9.45 -31.31 -0.12
CA VAL A 282 -9.20 -30.65 -1.40
C VAL A 282 -9.35 -29.15 -1.19
N PHE A 283 -8.50 -28.39 -1.84
CA PHE A 283 -8.52 -26.93 -1.84
C PHE A 283 -8.51 -26.46 -3.29
N MET A 284 -9.30 -25.44 -3.57
CA MET A 284 -9.37 -24.76 -4.86
C MET A 284 -9.34 -23.25 -4.59
N SER A 285 -8.60 -22.53 -5.40
CA SER A 285 -8.57 -21.07 -5.34
C SER A 285 -8.48 -20.49 -6.74
N ASP A 286 -9.17 -19.38 -6.95
CA ASP A 286 -9.06 -18.56 -8.13
C ASP A 286 -8.75 -17.11 -7.69
N THR A 287 -7.74 -16.51 -8.34
CA THR A 287 -7.29 -15.15 -8.02
C THR A 287 -7.18 -14.34 -9.30
N GLU A 288 -7.86 -13.22 -9.34
CA GLU A 288 -7.77 -12.22 -10.39
C GLU A 288 -7.15 -10.94 -9.80
N LEU A 289 -6.10 -10.44 -10.43
CA LEU A 289 -5.45 -9.19 -10.05
C LEU A 289 -5.28 -8.31 -11.27
N THR A 290 -5.73 -7.06 -11.15
CA THR A 290 -5.51 -6.00 -12.13
C THR A 290 -4.79 -4.85 -11.46
N GLU A 291 -3.72 -4.38 -12.09
CA GLU A 291 -2.89 -3.29 -11.59
C GLU A 291 -2.71 -2.23 -12.66
N LEU A 292 -2.86 -0.96 -12.28
CA LEU A 292 -2.57 0.21 -13.11
C LEU A 292 -1.66 1.14 -12.32
N ASN A 293 -0.50 1.46 -12.89
CA ASN A 293 0.42 2.43 -12.33
C ASN A 293 0.63 3.57 -13.33
N LEU A 294 0.32 4.79 -12.91
CA LEU A 294 0.52 6.02 -13.68
C LEU A 294 1.69 6.80 -13.07
N PHE A 295 2.81 6.86 -13.80
CA PHE A 295 3.97 7.67 -13.42
C PHE A 295 3.76 9.08 -13.97
N THR A 296 3.58 10.04 -13.08
CA THR A 296 3.26 11.42 -13.44
C THR A 296 4.48 12.31 -13.21
N TYR A 297 4.78 13.13 -14.22
CA TYR A 297 5.91 14.07 -14.23
C TYR A 297 5.41 15.50 -14.47
N PRO A 298 4.91 16.21 -13.45
CA PRO A 298 4.33 17.55 -13.63
C PRO A 298 5.30 18.55 -14.24
N GLY A 299 6.59 18.43 -13.92
CA GLY A 299 7.64 19.28 -14.49
C GLY A 299 7.77 19.17 -16.00
N SER A 300 7.41 18.02 -16.60
CA SER A 300 7.46 17.86 -18.06
C SER A 300 6.38 18.66 -18.80
N LEU A 301 5.26 18.90 -18.14
CA LEU A 301 4.14 19.71 -18.68
C LEU A 301 4.44 21.20 -18.59
N ALA A 302 5.16 21.65 -17.58
CA ALA A 302 5.52 23.06 -17.36
C ALA A 302 6.59 23.53 -18.35
N ASN A 303 7.42 22.63 -18.84
CA ASN A 303 8.45 22.93 -19.83
C ASN A 303 7.86 22.79 -21.25
N ASP A 304 7.13 23.80 -21.70
CA ASP A 304 6.57 23.91 -23.07
C ASP A 304 7.67 23.99 -24.16
N ILE A 305 8.89 23.58 -23.87
CA ILE A 305 10.05 23.74 -24.71
C ILE A 305 10.35 22.43 -25.42
N ASN A 306 9.92 22.32 -26.67
CA ASN A 306 10.35 21.33 -27.67
C ASN A 306 10.11 19.85 -27.34
N TYR A 307 9.85 19.50 -26.14
CA TYR A 307 9.51 18.16 -25.69
C TYR A 307 8.10 17.81 -26.07
N ALA A 308 7.17 18.76 -25.89
CA ALA A 308 5.76 18.59 -26.19
C ALA A 308 5.51 18.10 -27.62
N ALA A 309 6.35 18.44 -28.57
CA ALA A 309 6.17 18.02 -29.95
C ALA A 309 6.64 16.58 -30.24
N ASN A 310 7.59 16.04 -29.45
CA ASN A 310 8.23 14.75 -29.76
C ASN A 310 8.18 13.72 -28.63
N TYR A 311 8.02 14.15 -27.39
CA TYR A 311 8.11 13.30 -26.22
C TYR A 311 7.22 13.79 -25.07
N ALA A 312 6.02 14.25 -25.35
CA ALA A 312 5.03 14.59 -24.34
C ALA A 312 4.64 13.34 -23.53
N LEU A 313 5.59 12.85 -22.74
CA LEU A 313 5.34 11.86 -21.72
C LEU A 313 4.70 12.61 -20.56
N THR A 314 3.40 12.84 -20.68
CA THR A 314 2.63 13.35 -19.57
C THR A 314 2.53 12.31 -18.49
N ASP A 315 2.25 11.06 -18.89
CA ASP A 315 2.12 9.94 -17.95
C ASP A 315 2.66 8.67 -18.62
N ILE A 316 3.36 7.86 -17.84
CA ILE A 316 3.75 6.51 -18.22
C ILE A 316 2.79 5.56 -17.52
N SER A 317 1.96 4.86 -18.30
CA SER A 317 1.04 3.84 -17.78
C SER A 317 1.69 2.48 -17.83
N VAL A 318 1.67 1.77 -16.69
CA VAL A 318 2.05 0.36 -16.60
C VAL A 318 0.85 -0.42 -16.07
N THR A 319 0.35 -1.35 -16.88
CA THR A 319 -0.76 -2.23 -16.50
C THR A 319 -0.28 -3.66 -16.35
N GLY A 320 -0.79 -4.36 -15.36
CA GLY A 320 -0.57 -5.77 -15.15
C GLY A 320 -1.90 -6.47 -14.85
N ASP A 321 -2.16 -7.55 -15.59
CA ASP A 321 -3.29 -8.46 -15.31
C ASP A 321 -2.71 -9.82 -15.00
N ARG A 322 -3.15 -10.40 -13.89
CA ARG A 322 -2.75 -11.75 -13.49
C ARG A 322 -3.96 -12.53 -13.02
N SER A 323 -4.10 -13.76 -13.49
CA SER A 323 -5.04 -14.74 -12.95
C SER A 323 -4.31 -16.03 -12.63
N ASP A 324 -4.53 -16.57 -11.43
CA ASP A 324 -4.03 -17.86 -10.98
C ASP A 324 -5.19 -18.71 -10.48
N SER A 325 -5.31 -19.93 -11.00
CA SER A 325 -6.25 -20.95 -10.53
C SER A 325 -5.50 -22.19 -10.09
N GLY A 326 -5.81 -22.73 -8.90
CA GLY A 326 -5.16 -23.89 -8.34
C GLY A 326 -6.10 -24.82 -7.57
#